data_0f123cccbfc08157b2cb336fa037e268
#
_entry.id   0f123cccbfc08157b2cb336fa037e268
#
_cell.length_a   1.000
_cell.length_b   1.000
_cell.length_c   1.000
_cell.angle_alpha   90.00
_cell.angle_beta   90.00
_cell.angle_gamma   90.00
#
_symmetry.space_group_name_H-M   'P 1'
#
loop_
_entity.id
_entity.type
_entity.pdbx_description
1 polymer ?
#
loop_
_entity_poly.entity_id
_entity_poly.type
_entity_poly.pdbx_seq_one_letter_code
_entity_poly.pdbx_strand_id
1 'polypeptide(L)'
;MKDKHQPAYILSRSAAEKLLQDGFPRHTFVISFYDPPSKRTGQVFQPPDYRGMPPDVFYVPLHDIDLEILEEYGLSYDTYFPEAPALAAFIYDAMENGGNIVCQCEYGQSRSAACAAAIREHFYGEGIEIFADYRYYPNQLVYNKLKAALDAEMLRRDGDGYGLRQTAGDTAETEKSVQSRQVWD
;
A
#
# COMPACT_ATOMS: atom_id res chain seq x y z
N MET A 1 -28.05 -5.91 -5.56
CA MET A 1 -26.60 -6.27 -5.59
C MET A 1 -25.91 -5.17 -4.80
N LYS A 2 -25.25 -5.49 -3.66
CA LYS A 2 -24.40 -4.53 -2.97
C LYS A 2 -23.22 -4.26 -3.93
N ASP A 3 -22.99 -3.01 -4.31
CA ASP A 3 -21.77 -2.62 -4.99
C ASP A 3 -20.60 -3.10 -4.12
N LYS A 4 -19.88 -4.12 -4.60
CA LYS A 4 -18.64 -4.55 -3.95
C LYS A 4 -17.67 -3.37 -4.10
N HIS A 5 -17.50 -2.62 -3.03
CA HIS A 5 -16.50 -1.57 -2.97
C HIS A 5 -15.14 -2.25 -3.22
N GLN A 6 -14.53 -1.97 -4.37
CA GLN A 6 -13.21 -2.49 -4.69
C GLN A 6 -12.17 -1.45 -4.25
N PRO A 7 -11.45 -1.66 -3.15
CA PRO A 7 -10.59 -0.63 -2.57
C PRO A 7 -9.33 -0.37 -3.40
N ALA A 8 -8.95 -1.31 -4.28
CA ALA A 8 -7.75 -1.21 -5.10
C ALA A 8 -8.07 -1.52 -6.57
N TYR A 9 -7.82 -0.53 -7.43
CA TYR A 9 -8.00 -0.60 -8.88
C TYR A 9 -6.65 -0.78 -9.57
N ILE A 10 -6.64 -1.50 -10.69
CA ILE A 10 -5.43 -1.79 -11.46
C ILE A 10 -5.48 -1.00 -12.77
N LEU A 11 -4.47 -0.16 -13.01
CA LEU A 11 -4.37 0.62 -14.25
C LEU A 11 -3.02 0.41 -14.93
N SER A 12 -3.06 0.40 -16.27
CA SER A 12 -1.87 0.62 -17.08
C SER A 12 -1.53 2.12 -17.10
N ARG A 13 -0.33 2.45 -17.58
CA ARG A 13 0.07 3.84 -17.83
C ARG A 13 -0.92 4.57 -18.74
N SER A 14 -1.26 3.96 -19.88
CA SER A 14 -2.20 4.55 -20.84
C SER A 14 -3.60 4.76 -20.26
N ALA A 15 -4.07 3.82 -19.41
CA ALA A 15 -5.37 3.97 -18.74
C ALA A 15 -5.34 5.09 -17.70
N ALA A 16 -4.25 5.25 -16.95
CA ALA A 16 -4.08 6.34 -15.99
C ALA A 16 -4.02 7.71 -16.70
N GLU A 17 -3.26 7.81 -17.79
CA GLU A 17 -3.16 9.04 -18.60
C GLU A 17 -4.52 9.43 -19.22
N LYS A 18 -5.30 8.44 -19.69
CA LYS A 18 -6.66 8.68 -20.15
C LYS A 18 -7.58 9.19 -19.04
N LEU A 19 -7.51 8.56 -17.86
CA LEU A 19 -8.30 8.96 -16.69
C LEU A 19 -7.98 10.41 -16.26
N LEU A 20 -6.71 10.83 -16.39
CA LEU A 20 -6.29 12.21 -16.14
C LEU A 20 -6.86 13.21 -17.15
N GLN A 21 -7.11 12.79 -18.40
CA GLN A 21 -7.75 13.63 -19.43
C GLN A 21 -9.26 13.74 -19.22
N ASP A 22 -9.91 12.63 -18.84
CA ASP A 22 -11.37 12.54 -18.66
C ASP A 22 -11.84 13.08 -17.30
N GLY A 23 -10.93 13.30 -16.36
CA GLY A 23 -11.18 13.72 -14.98
C GLY A 23 -10.87 12.62 -13.97
N PHE A 24 -9.99 12.92 -13.02
CA PHE A 24 -9.55 11.95 -12.01
C PHE A 24 -10.60 11.83 -10.88
N PRO A 25 -10.95 10.61 -10.43
CA PRO A 25 -11.93 10.41 -9.37
C PRO A 25 -11.49 11.07 -8.05
N ARG A 26 -12.43 11.73 -7.37
CA ARG A 26 -12.17 12.32 -6.06
C ARG A 26 -11.85 11.25 -5.01
N HIS A 27 -11.10 11.60 -3.98
CA HIS A 27 -10.70 10.71 -2.90
C HIS A 27 -10.02 9.41 -3.37
N THR A 28 -9.23 9.51 -4.45
CA THR A 28 -8.49 8.38 -5.00
C THR A 28 -6.99 8.63 -4.87
N PHE A 29 -6.34 7.84 -4.06
CA PHE A 29 -4.89 7.83 -3.86
C PHE A 29 -4.23 6.97 -4.93
N VAL A 30 -3.00 7.28 -5.29
CA VAL A 30 -2.30 6.56 -6.37
C VAL A 30 -1.00 5.95 -5.87
N ILE A 31 -0.76 4.70 -6.25
CA ILE A 31 0.52 4.02 -6.14
C ILE A 31 1.03 3.81 -7.56
N SER A 32 2.12 4.49 -7.91
CA SER A 32 2.65 4.54 -9.28
C SER A 32 4.00 3.86 -9.37
N PHE A 33 4.02 2.65 -9.94
CA PHE A 33 5.25 1.89 -10.23
C PHE A 33 5.83 2.30 -11.58
N TYR A 34 7.12 2.56 -11.61
CA TYR A 34 7.89 2.84 -12.82
C TYR A 34 9.28 2.22 -12.75
N ASP A 35 9.92 2.02 -13.90
CA ASP A 35 11.25 1.40 -13.93
C ASP A 35 12.31 2.40 -13.47
N PRO A 36 13.25 1.99 -12.60
CA PRO A 36 14.42 2.81 -12.27
C PRO A 36 15.26 3.10 -13.51
N PRO A 37 16.11 4.13 -13.48
CA PRO A 37 17.02 4.42 -14.58
C PRO A 37 17.89 3.21 -14.92
N SER A 38 17.96 2.87 -16.20
CA SER A 38 18.77 1.73 -16.68
C SER A 38 20.26 2.06 -16.59
N LYS A 39 20.99 1.37 -15.74
CA LYS A 39 22.46 1.48 -15.65
C LYS A 39 23.15 1.09 -16.94
N ARG A 40 22.58 0.20 -17.74
CA ARG A 40 23.16 -0.33 -18.98
C ARG A 40 22.97 0.62 -20.17
N THR A 41 21.80 1.23 -20.28
CA THR A 41 21.43 2.05 -21.46
C THR A 41 21.39 3.54 -21.17
N GLY A 42 21.44 3.95 -19.89
CA GLY A 42 21.22 5.34 -19.47
C GLY A 42 19.78 5.82 -19.66
N GLN A 43 18.86 4.94 -20.06
CA GLN A 43 17.45 5.29 -20.23
C GLN A 43 16.82 5.66 -18.90
N VAL A 44 16.13 6.79 -18.87
CA VAL A 44 15.37 7.27 -17.71
C VAL A 44 13.89 7.09 -18.00
N PHE A 45 13.19 6.43 -17.09
CA PHE A 45 11.76 6.25 -17.14
C PHE A 45 11.10 7.26 -16.20
N GLN A 46 10.02 7.88 -16.66
CA GLN A 46 9.25 8.83 -15.86
C GLN A 46 7.88 8.24 -15.57
N PRO A 47 7.37 8.37 -14.34
CA PRO A 47 5.98 8.01 -14.05
C PRO A 47 5.02 8.95 -14.79
N PRO A 48 3.72 8.61 -14.88
CA PRO A 48 2.71 9.56 -15.36
C PRO A 48 2.72 10.84 -14.51
N ASP A 49 2.51 11.99 -15.18
CA ASP A 49 2.30 13.26 -14.49
C ASP A 49 0.84 13.36 -14.03
N TYR A 50 0.61 13.17 -12.75
CA TYR A 50 -0.74 13.23 -12.17
C TYR A 50 -1.27 14.66 -11.94
N ARG A 51 -0.47 15.69 -12.22
CA ARG A 51 -0.86 17.13 -12.20
C ARG A 51 -1.52 17.57 -10.89
N GLY A 52 -1.21 16.91 -9.78
CA GLY A 52 -1.84 17.22 -8.48
C GLY A 52 -3.34 16.90 -8.39
N MET A 53 -3.90 16.10 -9.32
CA MET A 53 -5.31 15.71 -9.30
C MET A 53 -5.67 14.73 -8.17
N PRO A 54 -4.87 13.65 -7.89
CA PRO A 54 -5.06 12.85 -6.71
C PRO A 54 -4.70 13.63 -5.43
N PRO A 55 -5.32 13.29 -4.28
CA PRO A 55 -4.92 13.87 -2.99
C PRO A 55 -3.46 13.57 -2.66
N ASP A 56 -2.98 12.38 -3.01
CA ASP A 56 -1.57 12.00 -2.87
C ASP A 56 -1.18 10.91 -3.86
N VAL A 57 0.13 10.84 -4.19
CA VAL A 57 0.72 9.86 -5.10
C VAL A 57 1.99 9.28 -4.48
N PHE A 58 2.02 7.97 -4.27
CA PHE A 58 3.23 7.27 -3.84
C PHE A 58 3.95 6.69 -5.06
N TYR A 59 5.12 7.25 -5.38
CA TYR A 59 5.94 6.82 -6.49
C TYR A 59 6.92 5.73 -6.08
N VAL A 60 6.93 4.62 -6.83
CA VAL A 60 7.77 3.44 -6.54
C VAL A 60 8.67 3.15 -7.75
N PRO A 61 9.97 3.53 -7.69
CA PRO A 61 10.94 3.12 -8.69
C PRO A 61 11.35 1.65 -8.44
N LEU A 62 10.77 0.71 -9.19
CA LEU A 62 10.95 -0.72 -8.95
C LEU A 62 11.01 -1.50 -10.26
N HIS A 63 12.05 -2.34 -10.42
CA HIS A 63 12.15 -3.27 -11.55
C HIS A 63 11.06 -4.34 -11.49
N ASP A 64 10.46 -4.64 -12.64
CA ASP A 64 9.51 -5.76 -12.78
C ASP A 64 10.27 -7.04 -13.12
N ILE A 65 10.82 -7.68 -12.11
CA ILE A 65 11.69 -8.85 -12.22
C ILE A 65 11.26 -9.96 -11.27
N ASP A 66 11.65 -11.18 -11.57
CA ASP A 66 11.42 -12.36 -10.76
C ASP A 66 12.61 -12.67 -9.84
N LEU A 67 12.39 -13.59 -8.90
CA LEU A 67 13.38 -13.98 -7.89
C LEU A 67 14.69 -14.49 -8.53
N GLU A 68 14.57 -15.25 -9.62
CA GLU A 68 15.67 -15.93 -10.31
C GLU A 68 16.70 -14.97 -10.92
N ILE A 69 16.28 -13.73 -11.24
CA ILE A 69 17.14 -12.76 -11.92
C ILE A 69 17.55 -11.57 -11.03
N LEU A 70 17.20 -11.58 -9.73
CA LEU A 70 17.55 -10.50 -8.80
C LEU A 70 19.06 -10.19 -8.81
N GLU A 71 19.89 -11.23 -8.77
CA GLU A 71 21.36 -11.08 -8.72
C GLU A 71 21.92 -10.40 -9.98
N GLU A 72 21.31 -10.60 -11.14
CA GLU A 72 21.72 -9.94 -12.39
C GLU A 72 21.52 -8.42 -12.33
N TYR A 73 20.57 -7.97 -11.48
CA TYR A 73 20.32 -6.56 -11.18
C TYR A 73 21.10 -6.03 -9.98
N GLY A 74 21.96 -6.88 -9.36
CA GLY A 74 22.70 -6.53 -8.15
C GLY A 74 21.80 -6.39 -6.92
N LEU A 75 20.67 -7.11 -6.91
CA LEU A 75 19.67 -7.11 -5.86
C LEU A 75 19.60 -8.48 -5.16
N SER A 76 19.11 -8.48 -3.94
CA SER A 76 18.73 -9.67 -3.20
C SER A 76 17.25 -9.57 -2.80
N TYR A 77 16.68 -10.64 -2.27
CA TYR A 77 15.33 -10.57 -1.71
C TYR A 77 15.18 -9.46 -0.67
N ASP A 78 16.18 -9.25 0.18
CA ASP A 78 16.12 -8.24 1.24
C ASP A 78 16.22 -6.81 0.70
N THR A 79 16.98 -6.59 -0.36
CA THR A 79 17.20 -5.25 -0.96
C THR A 79 16.20 -4.91 -2.06
N TYR A 80 15.41 -5.87 -2.53
CA TYR A 80 14.33 -5.62 -3.47
C TYR A 80 13.14 -4.98 -2.77
N PHE A 81 12.65 -3.90 -3.30
CA PHE A 81 11.47 -3.17 -2.82
C PHE A 81 11.63 -2.59 -1.38
N PRO A 82 12.65 -1.75 -1.15
CA PRO A 82 12.90 -1.15 0.16
C PRO A 82 11.81 -0.17 0.60
N GLU A 83 10.99 0.35 -0.34
CA GLU A 83 9.88 1.27 -0.06
C GLU A 83 8.64 0.56 0.51
N ALA A 84 8.59 -0.77 0.56
CA ALA A 84 7.40 -1.53 0.98
C ALA A 84 6.86 -1.12 2.36
N PRO A 85 7.69 -0.87 3.41
CA PRO A 85 7.16 -0.41 4.71
C PRO A 85 6.52 0.98 4.64
N ALA A 86 7.12 1.93 3.92
CA ALA A 86 6.55 3.27 3.75
C ALA A 86 5.28 3.23 2.91
N LEU A 87 5.24 2.38 1.89
CA LEU A 87 4.04 2.15 1.09
C LEU A 87 2.92 1.52 1.92
N ALA A 88 3.22 0.58 2.83
CA ALA A 88 2.22 0.00 3.72
C ALA A 88 1.58 1.08 4.61
N ALA A 89 2.37 1.98 5.19
CA ALA A 89 1.85 3.11 5.96
C ALA A 89 0.95 4.03 5.11
N PHE A 90 1.38 4.37 3.89
CA PHE A 90 0.57 5.16 2.94
C PHE A 90 -0.77 4.50 2.61
N ILE A 91 -0.79 3.17 2.40
CA ILE A 91 -2.01 2.40 2.12
C ILE A 91 -2.97 2.47 3.32
N TYR A 92 -2.47 2.28 4.53
CA TYR A 92 -3.28 2.39 5.75
C TYR A 92 -3.88 3.80 5.89
N ASP A 93 -3.09 4.85 5.69
CA ASP A 93 -3.56 6.23 5.77
C ASP A 93 -4.64 6.52 4.72
N ALA A 94 -4.47 6.03 3.49
CA ALA A 94 -5.47 6.16 2.43
C ALA A 94 -6.78 5.44 2.78
N MET A 95 -6.70 4.22 3.34
CA MET A 95 -7.87 3.43 3.75
C MET A 95 -8.60 4.05 4.93
N GLU A 96 -7.90 4.55 5.94
CA GLU A 96 -8.47 5.25 7.10
C GLU A 96 -9.20 6.55 6.70
N ASN A 97 -8.72 7.21 5.66
CA ASN A 97 -9.39 8.39 5.07
C ASN A 97 -10.57 8.02 4.15
N GLY A 98 -10.93 6.74 4.03
CA GLY A 98 -12.03 6.27 3.18
C GLY A 98 -11.76 6.45 1.68
N GLY A 99 -10.48 6.49 1.29
CA GLY A 99 -10.06 6.68 -0.10
C GLY A 99 -10.08 5.39 -0.92
N ASN A 100 -10.28 5.54 -2.22
CA ASN A 100 -9.96 4.48 -3.18
C ASN A 100 -8.46 4.49 -3.46
N ILE A 101 -7.92 3.34 -3.85
CA ILE A 101 -6.51 3.23 -4.24
C ILE A 101 -6.43 2.79 -5.71
N VAL A 102 -5.64 3.50 -6.49
CA VAL A 102 -5.25 3.09 -7.85
C VAL A 102 -3.82 2.60 -7.79
N CYS A 103 -3.60 1.35 -8.20
CA CYS A 103 -2.29 0.76 -8.43
C CYS A 103 -1.99 0.86 -9.92
N GLN A 104 -0.95 1.59 -10.31
CA GLN A 104 -0.56 1.79 -11.70
C GLN A 104 0.85 1.28 -11.95
N CYS A 105 1.07 0.59 -13.06
CA CYS A 105 2.37 0.30 -13.65
C CYS A 105 2.32 0.44 -15.16
N GLU A 106 3.40 0.16 -15.89
CA GLU A 106 3.45 0.36 -17.34
C GLU A 106 2.30 -0.34 -18.07
N TYR A 107 2.13 -1.65 -17.83
CA TYR A 107 1.13 -2.47 -18.54
C TYR A 107 -0.15 -2.74 -17.75
N GLY A 108 -0.19 -2.45 -16.45
CA GLY A 108 -1.36 -2.76 -15.62
C GLY A 108 -1.57 -4.25 -15.37
N GLN A 109 -0.51 -5.06 -15.43
CA GLN A 109 -0.63 -6.53 -15.37
C GLN A 109 0.21 -7.20 -14.29
N SER A 110 1.38 -6.64 -13.94
CA SER A 110 2.36 -7.27 -13.06
C SER A 110 2.46 -6.54 -11.71
N ARG A 111 3.29 -5.50 -11.57
CA ARG A 111 3.52 -4.76 -10.29
C ARG A 111 2.24 -4.16 -9.72
N SER A 112 1.43 -3.50 -10.54
CA SER A 112 0.15 -2.93 -10.10
C SER A 112 -0.86 -4.00 -9.70
N ALA A 113 -0.91 -5.13 -10.43
CA ALA A 113 -1.77 -6.26 -10.07
C ALA A 113 -1.33 -6.92 -8.77
N ALA A 114 -0.01 -7.09 -8.55
CA ALA A 114 0.55 -7.61 -7.31
C ALA A 114 0.24 -6.70 -6.11
N CYS A 115 0.38 -5.39 -6.29
CA CYS A 115 0.05 -4.39 -5.26
C CYS A 115 -1.45 -4.45 -4.89
N ALA A 116 -2.34 -4.43 -5.89
CA ALA A 116 -3.77 -4.54 -5.66
C ALA A 116 -4.15 -5.88 -5.00
N ALA A 117 -3.50 -6.98 -5.40
CA ALA A 117 -3.72 -8.29 -4.79
C ALA A 117 -3.31 -8.30 -3.30
N ALA A 118 -2.15 -7.72 -2.96
CA ALA A 118 -1.69 -7.63 -1.58
C ALA A 118 -2.65 -6.79 -0.71
N ILE A 119 -3.13 -5.65 -1.23
CA ILE A 119 -4.13 -4.81 -0.54
C ILE A 119 -5.43 -5.58 -0.32
N ARG A 120 -5.99 -6.19 -1.37
CA ARG A 120 -7.26 -6.94 -1.25
C ARG A 120 -7.13 -8.14 -0.34
N GLU A 121 -6.00 -8.86 -0.39
CA GLU A 121 -5.74 -9.98 0.52
C GLU A 121 -5.69 -9.51 1.97
N HIS A 122 -4.94 -8.45 2.24
CA HIS A 122 -4.73 -7.97 3.60
C HIS A 122 -6.03 -7.46 4.27
N PHE A 123 -6.83 -6.67 3.55
CA PHE A 123 -8.02 -6.03 4.14
C PHE A 123 -9.30 -6.84 3.97
N TYR A 124 -9.39 -7.76 2.99
CA TYR A 124 -10.64 -8.42 2.62
C TYR A 124 -10.53 -9.94 2.41
N GLY A 125 -9.32 -10.52 2.35
CA GLY A 125 -9.11 -11.94 2.02
C GLY A 125 -9.47 -12.29 0.57
N GLU A 126 -9.41 -11.31 -0.35
CA GLU A 126 -9.86 -11.46 -1.74
C GLU A 126 -8.71 -11.34 -2.76
N GLY A 127 -7.46 -11.40 -2.33
CA GLY A 127 -6.28 -11.24 -3.21
C GLY A 127 -6.18 -12.32 -4.28
N ILE A 128 -6.62 -13.53 -3.99
CA ILE A 128 -6.61 -14.67 -4.90
C ILE A 128 -7.44 -14.42 -6.19
N GLU A 129 -8.46 -13.58 -6.14
CA GLU A 129 -9.28 -13.26 -7.32
C GLU A 129 -8.45 -12.62 -8.43
N ILE A 130 -7.41 -11.81 -8.08
CA ILE A 130 -6.52 -11.20 -9.06
C ILE A 130 -5.57 -12.23 -9.66
N PHE A 131 -5.05 -13.17 -8.86
CA PHE A 131 -4.21 -14.26 -9.37
C PHE A 131 -4.98 -15.23 -10.28
N ALA A 132 -6.26 -15.41 -10.05
CA ALA A 132 -7.14 -16.26 -10.86
C ALA A 132 -7.61 -15.62 -12.17
N ASP A 133 -7.45 -14.31 -12.32
CA ASP A 133 -7.86 -13.56 -13.51
C ASP A 133 -6.76 -13.60 -14.58
N TYR A 134 -7.02 -14.25 -15.72
CA TYR A 134 -6.09 -14.42 -16.82
C TYR A 134 -5.54 -13.12 -17.43
N ARG A 135 -6.12 -11.97 -17.10
CA ARG A 135 -5.66 -10.64 -17.54
C ARG A 135 -4.41 -10.18 -16.80
N TYR A 136 -4.11 -10.79 -15.67
CA TYR A 136 -3.05 -10.37 -14.77
C TYR A 136 -2.00 -11.46 -14.58
N TYR A 137 -0.77 -11.02 -14.36
CA TYR A 137 0.39 -11.83 -13.99
C TYR A 137 1.10 -11.18 -12.79
N PRO A 138 0.46 -11.21 -11.60
CA PRO A 138 0.96 -10.47 -10.46
C PRO A 138 2.39 -10.89 -10.09
N ASN A 139 3.30 -9.91 -10.01
CA ASN A 139 4.68 -10.13 -9.60
C ASN A 139 4.74 -10.64 -8.16
N GLN A 140 5.23 -11.87 -7.98
CA GLN A 140 5.22 -12.54 -6.67
C GLN A 140 6.13 -11.88 -5.65
N LEU A 141 7.26 -11.28 -6.07
CA LEU A 141 8.14 -10.54 -5.16
C LEU A 141 7.45 -9.30 -4.60
N VAL A 142 6.79 -8.53 -5.46
CA VAL A 142 6.02 -7.34 -5.04
C VAL A 142 4.90 -7.74 -4.10
N TYR A 143 4.13 -8.76 -4.44
CA TYR A 143 3.04 -9.26 -3.60
C TYR A 143 3.55 -9.69 -2.21
N ASN A 144 4.56 -10.55 -2.15
CA ASN A 144 5.07 -11.10 -0.90
C ASN A 144 5.67 -10.01 0.00
N LYS A 145 6.47 -9.10 -0.58
CA LYS A 145 7.09 -8.00 0.16
C LYS A 145 6.06 -7.02 0.71
N LEU A 146 5.10 -6.64 -0.10
CA LEU A 146 4.06 -5.70 0.33
C LEU A 146 3.09 -6.33 1.33
N LYS A 147 2.71 -7.60 1.14
CA LYS A 147 1.88 -8.35 2.10
C LYS A 147 2.54 -8.40 3.48
N ALA A 148 3.83 -8.75 3.53
CA ALA A 148 4.61 -8.77 4.78
C ALA A 148 4.69 -7.37 5.43
N ALA A 149 4.87 -6.32 4.63
CA ALA A 149 4.92 -4.95 5.13
C ALA A 149 3.56 -4.48 5.68
N LEU A 150 2.45 -4.84 5.03
CA LEU A 150 1.09 -4.55 5.51
C LEU A 150 0.80 -5.27 6.83
N ASP A 151 1.19 -6.54 6.96
CA ASP A 151 1.03 -7.30 8.20
C ASP A 151 1.85 -6.70 9.35
N ALA A 152 3.08 -6.23 9.07
CA ALA A 152 3.91 -5.55 10.06
C ALA A 152 3.33 -4.19 10.48
N GLU A 153 2.79 -3.42 9.53
CA GLU A 153 2.15 -2.12 9.80
C GLU A 153 0.88 -2.28 10.63
N MET A 154 0.09 -3.32 10.39
CA MET A 154 -1.05 -3.68 11.22
C MET A 154 -0.64 -3.88 12.69
N LEU A 155 0.37 -4.71 12.92
CA LEU A 155 0.86 -5.00 14.27
C LEU A 155 1.40 -3.75 14.97
N ARG A 156 2.07 -2.86 14.24
CA ARG A 156 2.57 -1.58 14.76
C ARG A 156 1.41 -0.69 15.22
N ARG A 157 0.37 -0.53 14.41
CA ARG A 157 -0.82 0.30 14.75
C ARG A 157 -1.61 -0.29 15.91
N ASP A 158 -1.78 -1.60 15.97
CA ASP A 158 -2.44 -2.28 17.08
C ASP A 158 -1.65 -2.15 18.38
N GLY A 159 -0.31 -2.24 18.33
CA GLY A 159 0.59 -2.06 19.48
C GLY A 159 0.52 -0.66 20.06
N ASP A 160 0.48 0.37 19.22
CA ASP A 160 0.32 1.76 19.65
C ASP A 160 -1.06 1.99 20.31
N GLY A 161 -2.12 1.35 19.81
CA GLY A 161 -3.47 1.39 20.39
C GLY A 161 -3.59 0.69 21.75
N TYR A 162 -2.79 -0.36 21.98
CA TYR A 162 -2.77 -1.06 23.28
C TYR A 162 -2.04 -0.25 24.35
N GLY A 163 -0.95 0.43 23.99
CA GLY A 163 -0.22 1.33 24.90
C GLY A 163 -1.06 2.50 25.38
N LEU A 164 -1.84 3.12 24.51
CA LEU A 164 -2.76 4.22 24.86
C LEU A 164 -3.90 3.76 25.77
N ARG A 165 -4.40 2.53 25.65
CA ARG A 165 -5.45 1.97 26.52
C ARG A 165 -4.93 1.63 27.91
N GLN A 166 -3.68 1.19 28.04
CA GLN A 166 -3.08 0.92 29.36
C GLN A 166 -2.82 2.22 30.14
N THR A 167 -2.30 3.27 29.48
CA THR A 167 -2.07 4.55 30.14
C THR A 167 -3.36 5.24 30.58
N ALA A 168 -4.47 5.09 29.82
CA ALA A 168 -5.77 5.61 30.20
C ALA A 168 -6.42 4.79 31.34
N GLY A 169 -6.13 3.49 31.45
CA GLY A 169 -6.59 2.62 32.54
C GLY A 169 -5.89 2.94 33.87
N ASP A 170 -4.59 3.15 33.84
CA ASP A 170 -3.79 3.43 35.03
C ASP A 170 -4.10 4.81 35.65
N THR A 171 -4.44 5.81 34.81
CA THR A 171 -4.88 7.13 35.32
C THR A 171 -6.26 7.09 35.99
N ALA A 172 -7.18 6.26 35.50
CA ALA A 172 -8.51 6.13 36.07
C ALA A 172 -8.52 5.38 37.42
N GLU A 173 -7.62 4.39 37.59
CA GLU A 173 -7.48 3.69 38.87
C GLU A 173 -6.80 4.56 39.95
N THR A 174 -5.85 5.42 39.56
CA THR A 174 -5.16 6.32 40.49
C THR A 174 -6.11 7.41 41.02
N GLU A 175 -7.01 7.94 40.19
CA GLU A 175 -8.01 8.93 40.65
C GLU A 175 -9.07 8.31 41.57
N LYS A 176 -9.48 7.04 41.32
CA LYS A 176 -10.42 6.35 42.22
C LYS A 176 -9.83 6.02 43.61
N SER A 177 -8.51 5.77 43.68
CA SER A 177 -7.84 5.49 44.96
C SER A 177 -7.63 6.72 45.81
N VAL A 178 -7.60 7.92 45.23
CA VAL A 178 -7.48 9.19 45.97
C VAL A 178 -8.83 9.67 46.52
N GLN A 179 -9.95 9.41 45.84
CA GLN A 179 -11.29 9.78 46.30
C GLN A 179 -11.84 8.88 47.42
N SER A 180 -11.30 7.68 47.65
CA SER A 180 -11.76 6.77 48.71
C SER A 180 -11.07 6.98 50.05
N ARG A 181 -10.15 7.97 50.24
CA ARG A 181 -9.43 8.27 51.47
C ARG A 181 -9.92 9.51 52.21
N GLN A 182 -11.03 10.14 51.83
CA GLN A 182 -11.56 11.34 52.44
C GLN A 182 -12.96 11.19 53.09
N VAL A 183 -13.29 10.00 53.58
CA VAL A 183 -14.47 9.88 54.46
C VAL A 183 -14.08 8.96 55.60
N TRP A 184 -13.65 9.54 56.73
CA TRP A 184 -13.65 9.07 58.12
C TRP A 184 -12.61 9.89 58.92
N ASP A 185 -13.08 11.03 59.46
CA ASP A 185 -12.81 11.57 60.81
C ASP A 185 -13.99 12.47 61.21
#